data_6884a9513deb1ebba07e9c10764b6d0a
#
_entry.id   6884a9513deb1ebba07e9c10764b6d0a
#
_cell.length_a   1.000
_cell.length_b   1.000
_cell.length_c   1.000
_cell.angle_alpha   90.00
_cell.angle_beta   90.00
_cell.angle_gamma   90.00
#
_symmetry.space_group_name_H-M   'P 1'
#
loop_
_entity.id
_entity.type
_entity.pdbx_description
1 polymer ?
#
loop_
_entity_poly.entity_id
_entity_poly.type
_entity_poly.pdbx_seq_one_letter_code
_entity_poly.pdbx_strand_id
1 'polypeptide(L)'
;DNGTVISESMAICRYFDALQPEPYIFGETPEQRGLVEMWNRKVEIEGMNPIGECLRNSSEAFIDRAVADPRATKQIPDLAIRGIMLGNRFLDDMNKRLEQTQYVAGSNFSMADINLYVFLDFASWVKVIPNENHKNIIKWKELVSSRESAKVFEN
;
A
#
# COMPACT_ATOMS: atom_id res chain seq x y z
N ASP A 1 16.96 -5.97 -20.75
CA ASP A 1 18.13 -5.79 -21.62
C ASP A 1 18.70 -7.12 -22.12
N ASN A 2 18.59 -8.20 -21.35
CA ASN A 2 19.11 -9.53 -21.68
C ASN A 2 18.02 -10.58 -21.91
N GLY A 3 16.76 -10.16 -22.09
CA GLY A 3 15.61 -11.05 -22.26
C GLY A 3 15.00 -11.59 -20.95
N THR A 4 15.55 -11.23 -19.79
CA THR A 4 14.97 -11.60 -18.49
C THR A 4 13.67 -10.80 -18.27
N VAL A 5 12.57 -11.50 -17.98
CA VAL A 5 11.28 -10.91 -17.64
C VAL A 5 11.11 -10.93 -16.13
N ILE A 6 10.79 -9.77 -15.54
CA ILE A 6 10.50 -9.61 -14.11
C ILE A 6 9.05 -9.15 -13.99
N SER A 7 8.25 -9.89 -13.24
CA SER A 7 6.89 -9.53 -12.84
C SER A 7 6.86 -9.17 -11.34
N GLU A 8 5.70 -8.74 -10.86
CA GLU A 8 5.46 -8.22 -9.51
C GLU A 8 6.09 -6.84 -9.28
N SER A 9 5.25 -5.86 -8.90
CA SER A 9 5.67 -4.46 -8.74
C SER A 9 6.87 -4.31 -7.79
N MET A 10 6.87 -5.04 -6.68
CA MET A 10 7.96 -4.97 -5.71
C MET A 10 9.26 -5.58 -6.23
N ALA A 11 9.20 -6.65 -7.03
CA ALA A 11 10.39 -7.24 -7.66
C ALA A 11 10.98 -6.27 -8.69
N ILE A 12 10.12 -5.60 -9.47
CA ILE A 12 10.53 -4.58 -10.44
C ILE A 12 11.18 -3.39 -9.71
N CYS A 13 10.58 -2.89 -8.62
CA CYS A 13 11.16 -1.80 -7.84
C CYS A 13 12.52 -2.18 -7.23
N ARG A 14 12.66 -3.42 -6.73
CA ARG A 14 13.95 -3.93 -6.22
C ARG A 14 15.01 -4.03 -7.30
N TYR A 15 14.63 -4.41 -8.51
CA TYR A 15 15.55 -4.44 -9.64
C TYR A 15 16.10 -3.02 -9.95
N PHE A 16 15.22 -2.01 -10.00
CA PHE A 16 15.63 -0.63 -10.21
C PHE A 16 16.47 -0.06 -9.07
N ASP A 17 16.13 -0.37 -7.81
CA ASP A 17 16.92 0.01 -6.65
C ASP A 17 18.34 -0.57 -6.70
N ALA A 18 18.49 -1.80 -7.18
CA ALA A 18 19.81 -2.41 -7.36
C ALA A 18 20.64 -1.74 -8.47
N LEU A 19 19.99 -1.17 -9.50
CA LEU A 19 20.66 -0.42 -10.56
C LEU A 19 21.02 1.01 -10.13
N GLN A 20 20.15 1.64 -9.33
CA GLN A 20 20.32 3.01 -8.85
C GLN A 20 19.82 3.11 -7.41
N PRO A 21 20.68 2.83 -6.41
CA PRO A 21 20.26 2.77 -5.02
C PRO A 21 19.91 4.13 -4.40
N GLU A 22 20.40 5.23 -4.97
CA GLU A 22 20.07 6.57 -4.48
C GLU A 22 18.93 7.22 -5.27
N PRO A 23 17.94 7.80 -4.56
CA PRO A 23 17.79 7.90 -3.10
C PRO A 23 17.43 6.54 -2.49
N TYR A 24 17.90 6.24 -1.26
CA TYR A 24 17.76 4.95 -0.56
C TYR A 24 16.32 4.65 -0.10
N ILE A 25 15.38 4.53 -1.05
CA ILE A 25 13.96 4.26 -0.72
C ILE A 25 13.70 2.88 -0.11
N PHE A 26 14.63 1.94 -0.29
CA PHE A 26 14.58 0.63 0.39
C PHE A 26 15.48 0.56 1.64
N GLY A 27 16.11 1.67 2.02
CA GLY A 27 17.02 1.77 3.16
C GLY A 27 18.49 1.65 2.78
N GLU A 28 19.33 2.41 3.47
CA GLU A 28 20.78 2.46 3.26
C GLU A 28 21.48 1.32 4.01
N THR A 29 21.18 1.20 5.31
CA THR A 29 21.79 0.17 6.18
C THR A 29 20.96 -1.13 6.19
N PRO A 30 21.56 -2.27 6.58
CA PRO A 30 20.85 -3.53 6.72
C PRO A 30 19.62 -3.44 7.64
N GLU A 31 19.72 -2.67 8.73
CA GLU A 31 18.62 -2.44 9.67
C GLU A 31 17.49 -1.65 9.01
N GLN A 32 17.82 -0.54 8.33
CA GLN A 32 16.83 0.26 7.60
C GLN A 32 16.14 -0.57 6.52
N ARG A 33 16.89 -1.39 5.77
CA ARG A 33 16.33 -2.30 4.75
C ARG A 33 15.34 -3.28 5.36
N GLY A 34 15.67 -3.85 6.52
CA GLY A 34 14.77 -4.73 7.26
C GLY A 34 13.49 -4.02 7.71
N LEU A 35 13.61 -2.79 8.26
CA LEU A 35 12.47 -1.99 8.69
C LEU A 35 11.57 -1.58 7.52
N VAL A 36 12.14 -1.10 6.43
CA VAL A 36 11.38 -0.74 5.23
C VAL A 36 10.63 -1.95 4.69
N GLU A 37 11.29 -3.10 4.55
CA GLU A 37 10.65 -4.33 4.08
C GLU A 37 9.53 -4.79 5.01
N MET A 38 9.76 -4.79 6.32
CA MET A 38 8.75 -5.16 7.31
C MET A 38 7.48 -4.31 7.17
N TRP A 39 7.63 -2.99 7.13
CA TRP A 39 6.49 -2.08 7.00
C TRP A 39 5.83 -2.16 5.62
N ASN A 40 6.61 -2.31 4.56
CA ASN A 40 6.09 -2.53 3.22
C ASN A 40 5.21 -3.78 3.15
N ARG A 41 5.67 -4.90 3.74
CA ARG A 41 4.87 -6.14 3.83
C ARG A 41 3.63 -6.00 4.70
N LYS A 42 3.68 -5.22 5.79
CA LYS A 42 2.49 -4.92 6.60
C LYS A 42 1.44 -4.16 5.81
N VAL A 43 1.83 -3.11 5.07
CA VAL A 43 0.90 -2.37 4.21
C VAL A 43 0.25 -3.29 3.17
N GLU A 44 1.04 -4.17 2.56
CA GLU A 44 0.53 -5.11 1.56
C GLU A 44 -0.43 -6.15 2.17
N ILE A 45 -0.01 -6.83 3.22
CA ILE A 45 -0.75 -7.97 3.79
C ILE A 45 -1.96 -7.50 4.61
N GLU A 46 -1.77 -6.49 5.47
CA GLU A 46 -2.77 -6.05 6.43
C GLU A 46 -3.68 -4.94 5.85
N GLY A 47 -3.20 -4.20 4.84
CA GLY A 47 -3.94 -3.13 4.16
C GLY A 47 -4.44 -3.53 2.78
N MET A 48 -3.54 -3.66 1.80
CA MET A 48 -3.91 -3.86 0.38
C MET A 48 -4.72 -5.13 0.12
N ASN A 49 -4.32 -6.27 0.71
CA ASN A 49 -5.00 -7.54 0.46
C ASN A 49 -6.46 -7.52 0.93
N PRO A 50 -6.81 -7.05 2.16
CA PRO A 50 -8.20 -6.93 2.59
C PRO A 50 -9.04 -6.01 1.70
N ILE A 51 -8.47 -4.90 1.23
CA ILE A 51 -9.17 -3.99 0.31
C ILE A 51 -9.36 -4.63 -1.05
N GLY A 52 -8.37 -5.34 -1.56
CA GLY A 52 -8.49 -6.12 -2.79
C GLY A 52 -9.56 -7.21 -2.70
N GLU A 53 -9.63 -7.92 -1.58
CA GLU A 53 -10.72 -8.88 -1.30
C GLU A 53 -12.07 -8.17 -1.28
N CYS A 54 -12.18 -7.03 -0.60
CA CYS A 54 -13.42 -6.25 -0.54
C CYS A 54 -13.88 -5.87 -1.96
N LEU A 55 -13.03 -5.22 -2.73
CA LEU A 55 -13.34 -4.76 -4.08
C LEU A 55 -13.80 -5.91 -4.98
N ARG A 56 -13.05 -7.01 -5.01
CA ARG A 56 -13.33 -8.16 -5.88
C ARG A 56 -14.58 -8.93 -5.48
N ASN A 57 -14.95 -8.92 -4.21
CA ASN A 57 -16.11 -9.64 -3.70
C ASN A 57 -17.38 -8.77 -3.57
N SER A 58 -17.32 -7.46 -3.88
CA SER A 58 -18.47 -6.54 -3.81
C SER A 58 -18.82 -5.87 -5.14
N SER A 59 -17.85 -5.66 -6.03
CA SER A 59 -18.06 -4.92 -7.27
C SER A 59 -18.62 -5.81 -8.38
N GLU A 60 -19.64 -5.34 -9.08
CA GLU A 60 -20.23 -6.01 -10.25
C GLU A 60 -19.21 -6.28 -11.37
N ALA A 61 -18.20 -5.41 -11.50
CA ALA A 61 -17.11 -5.59 -12.47
C ALA A 61 -16.29 -6.88 -12.26
N PHE A 62 -16.40 -7.50 -11.09
CA PHE A 62 -15.67 -8.71 -10.72
C PHE A 62 -16.57 -9.94 -10.52
N ILE A 63 -17.79 -9.93 -11.02
CA ILE A 63 -18.65 -11.13 -11.05
C ILE A 63 -17.88 -12.26 -11.76
N ASP A 64 -17.84 -13.45 -11.17
CA ASP A 64 -17.07 -14.63 -11.59
C ASP A 64 -15.55 -14.41 -11.74
N ARG A 65 -15.02 -13.28 -11.20
CA ARG A 65 -13.62 -12.88 -11.25
C ARG A 65 -13.09 -12.43 -9.88
N ALA A 66 -13.62 -13.04 -8.81
CA ALA A 66 -13.28 -12.65 -7.44
C ALA A 66 -11.80 -12.88 -7.08
N VAL A 67 -11.10 -13.74 -7.82
CA VAL A 67 -9.65 -13.99 -7.68
C VAL A 67 -8.92 -13.54 -8.96
N ALA A 68 -7.69 -13.09 -8.84
CA ALA A 68 -6.83 -12.76 -9.97
C ALA A 68 -6.26 -14.04 -10.64
N ASP A 69 -7.15 -14.82 -11.23
CA ASP A 69 -6.87 -16.12 -11.85
C ASP A 69 -7.75 -16.21 -13.12
N PRO A 70 -7.29 -16.84 -14.22
CA PRO A 70 -8.09 -17.02 -15.43
C PRO A 70 -9.33 -17.91 -15.25
N ARG A 71 -9.39 -18.70 -14.18
CA ARG A 71 -10.53 -19.55 -13.87
C ARG A 71 -11.64 -18.75 -13.18
N ALA A 72 -12.88 -18.97 -13.62
CA ALA A 72 -14.04 -18.30 -13.02
C ALA A 72 -14.15 -18.64 -11.52
N THR A 73 -14.22 -17.59 -10.70
CA THR A 73 -14.35 -17.70 -9.23
C THR A 73 -15.45 -16.78 -8.76
N LYS A 74 -16.46 -17.37 -8.12
CA LYS A 74 -17.61 -16.61 -7.61
C LYS A 74 -17.23 -15.72 -6.43
N GLN A 75 -17.93 -14.60 -6.33
CA GLN A 75 -17.82 -13.68 -5.20
C GLN A 75 -18.36 -14.32 -3.91
N ILE A 76 -17.74 -13.95 -2.79
CA ILE A 76 -18.14 -14.31 -1.42
C ILE A 76 -18.39 -13.00 -0.66
N PRO A 77 -19.65 -12.54 -0.51
CA PRO A 77 -19.96 -11.23 0.09
C PRO A 77 -19.37 -11.01 1.48
N ASP A 78 -19.26 -12.07 2.30
CA ASP A 78 -18.68 -11.98 3.65
C ASP A 78 -17.20 -11.56 3.62
N LEU A 79 -16.46 -11.86 2.54
CA LEU A 79 -15.08 -11.39 2.36
C LEU A 79 -15.05 -9.87 2.16
N ALA A 80 -16.05 -9.30 1.48
CA ALA A 80 -16.14 -7.86 1.32
C ALA A 80 -16.37 -7.17 2.67
N ILE A 81 -17.27 -7.69 3.51
CA ILE A 81 -17.53 -7.18 4.86
C ILE A 81 -16.27 -7.24 5.72
N ARG A 82 -15.59 -8.40 5.71
CA ARG A 82 -14.33 -8.58 6.42
C ARG A 82 -13.24 -7.63 5.93
N GLY A 83 -13.14 -7.42 4.62
CA GLY A 83 -12.18 -6.52 4.02
C GLY A 83 -12.33 -5.08 4.49
N ILE A 84 -13.56 -4.54 4.55
CA ILE A 84 -13.86 -3.21 5.11
C ILE A 84 -13.43 -3.14 6.58
N MET A 85 -13.78 -4.14 7.38
CA MET A 85 -13.42 -4.18 8.80
C MET A 85 -11.90 -4.15 9.00
N LEU A 86 -11.17 -4.97 8.25
CA LEU A 86 -9.70 -5.05 8.33
C LEU A 86 -9.04 -3.77 7.82
N GLY A 87 -9.54 -3.18 6.72
CA GLY A 87 -9.04 -1.91 6.20
C GLY A 87 -9.18 -0.77 7.20
N ASN A 88 -10.31 -0.66 7.90
CA ASN A 88 -10.50 0.35 8.96
C ASN A 88 -9.54 0.12 10.14
N ARG A 89 -9.36 -1.13 10.59
CA ARG A 89 -8.37 -1.45 11.64
C ARG A 89 -6.95 -1.08 11.21
N PHE A 90 -6.61 -1.34 9.96
CA PHE A 90 -5.31 -0.96 9.43
C PHE A 90 -5.11 0.56 9.41
N LEU A 91 -6.14 1.36 9.11
CA LEU A 91 -6.07 2.82 9.26
C LEU A 91 -5.77 3.23 10.72
N ASP A 92 -6.47 2.63 11.70
CA ASP A 92 -6.21 2.88 13.12
C ASP A 92 -4.76 2.58 13.51
N ASP A 93 -4.23 1.44 13.05
CA ASP A 93 -2.87 1.00 13.36
C ASP A 93 -1.81 1.89 12.69
N MET A 94 -2.04 2.30 11.43
CA MET A 94 -1.15 3.25 10.76
C MET A 94 -1.20 4.64 11.37
N ASN A 95 -2.36 5.09 11.86
CA ASN A 95 -2.46 6.36 12.57
C ASN A 95 -1.64 6.36 13.87
N LYS A 96 -1.66 5.25 14.64
CA LYS A 96 -0.80 5.07 15.82
C LYS A 96 0.68 4.99 15.45
N ARG A 97 1.01 4.33 14.34
CA ARG A 97 2.40 4.26 13.86
C ARG A 97 2.95 5.64 13.52
N LEU A 98 2.20 6.43 12.79
CA LEU A 98 2.57 7.78 12.36
C LEU A 98 2.51 8.83 13.49
N GLU A 99 1.98 8.50 14.66
CA GLU A 99 2.16 9.28 15.89
C GLU A 99 3.61 9.21 16.39
N GLN A 100 4.28 8.07 16.18
CA GLN A 100 5.61 7.78 16.72
C GLN A 100 6.74 8.16 15.76
N THR A 101 6.44 8.27 14.45
CA THR A 101 7.47 8.48 13.42
C THR A 101 6.96 9.39 12.32
N GLN A 102 7.88 10.10 11.68
CA GLN A 102 7.55 11.00 10.57
C GLN A 102 7.09 10.24 9.32
N TYR A 103 7.69 9.10 9.03
CA TYR A 103 7.38 8.22 7.90
C TYR A 103 7.12 6.79 8.38
N VAL A 104 6.52 5.98 7.54
CA VAL A 104 6.06 4.63 7.90
C VAL A 104 7.18 3.77 8.48
N ALA A 105 8.36 3.75 7.87
CA ALA A 105 9.48 2.94 8.33
C ALA A 105 10.40 3.65 9.35
N GLY A 106 10.22 4.97 9.60
CA GLY A 106 11.05 5.71 10.53
C GLY A 106 11.19 7.20 10.19
N SER A 107 12.41 7.73 10.20
CA SER A 107 12.70 9.14 9.94
C SER A 107 12.81 9.51 8.46
N ASN A 108 12.99 8.53 7.58
CA ASN A 108 13.22 8.75 6.15
C ASN A 108 12.05 8.23 5.31
N PHE A 109 11.72 8.98 4.27
CA PHE A 109 10.76 8.54 3.25
C PHE A 109 11.27 7.27 2.56
N SER A 110 10.38 6.29 2.38
CA SER A 110 10.74 4.95 1.92
C SER A 110 9.67 4.33 1.03
N MET A 111 9.94 3.15 0.51
CA MET A 111 8.97 2.36 -0.26
C MET A 111 7.70 2.04 0.55
N ALA A 112 7.81 1.92 1.88
CA ALA A 112 6.64 1.71 2.74
C ALA A 112 5.68 2.91 2.73
N ASP A 113 6.19 4.14 2.55
CA ASP A 113 5.37 5.35 2.41
C ASP A 113 4.68 5.40 1.04
N ILE A 114 5.39 5.02 -0.01
CA ILE A 114 4.79 4.91 -1.36
C ILE A 114 3.63 3.93 -1.33
N ASN A 115 3.83 2.77 -0.73
CA ASN A 115 2.80 1.74 -0.63
C ASN A 115 1.60 2.19 0.23
N LEU A 116 1.83 2.86 1.36
CA LEU A 116 0.74 3.42 2.18
C LEU A 116 -0.02 4.52 1.42
N TYR A 117 0.67 5.34 0.65
CA TYR A 117 0.04 6.39 -0.16
C TYR A 117 -0.89 5.80 -1.22
N VAL A 118 -0.43 4.80 -1.95
CA VAL A 118 -1.23 4.05 -2.94
C VAL A 118 -2.37 3.29 -2.25
N PHE A 119 -2.14 2.72 -1.06
CA PHE A 119 -3.19 2.07 -0.28
C PHE A 119 -4.35 3.03 0.04
N LEU A 120 -4.07 4.27 0.46
CA LEU A 120 -5.13 5.24 0.79
C LEU A 120 -6.01 5.57 -0.43
N ASP A 121 -5.41 5.68 -1.61
CA ASP A 121 -6.17 5.88 -2.85
C ASP A 121 -7.02 4.65 -3.17
N PHE A 122 -6.41 3.47 -3.20
CA PHE A 122 -7.09 2.21 -3.49
C PHE A 122 -8.22 1.89 -2.50
N ALA A 123 -8.01 2.13 -1.21
CA ALA A 123 -9.01 1.90 -0.16
C ALA A 123 -10.23 2.83 -0.30
N SER A 124 -10.04 4.00 -0.89
CA SER A 124 -11.12 4.95 -1.15
C SER A 124 -12.19 4.39 -2.11
N TRP A 125 -11.80 3.50 -3.02
CA TRP A 125 -12.72 2.86 -3.98
C TRP A 125 -13.79 2.01 -3.30
N VAL A 126 -13.49 1.48 -2.11
CA VAL A 126 -14.43 0.73 -1.27
C VAL A 126 -14.89 1.53 -0.04
N LYS A 127 -14.68 2.87 -0.07
CA LYS A 127 -15.07 3.82 0.98
C LYS A 127 -14.38 3.60 2.34
N VAL A 128 -13.24 2.96 2.36
CA VAL A 128 -12.35 2.90 3.51
C VAL A 128 -11.41 4.10 3.41
N ILE A 129 -11.72 5.16 4.15
CA ILE A 129 -11.02 6.46 4.10
C ILE A 129 -10.67 6.94 5.50
N PRO A 130 -9.52 7.61 5.70
CA PRO A 130 -9.21 8.27 6.96
C PRO A 130 -10.31 9.30 7.33
N ASN A 131 -10.68 9.32 8.61
CA ASN A 131 -11.61 10.29 9.17
C ASN A 131 -10.88 11.27 10.11
N GLU A 132 -11.62 12.17 10.76
CA GLU A 132 -11.10 13.20 11.66
C GLU A 132 -10.26 12.68 12.85
N ASN A 133 -10.40 11.41 13.22
CA ASN A 133 -9.60 10.77 14.27
C ASN A 133 -8.23 10.31 13.76
N HIS A 134 -8.05 10.19 12.46
CA HIS A 134 -6.79 9.76 11.82
C HIS A 134 -5.86 10.95 11.53
N LYS A 135 -5.65 11.83 12.51
CA LYS A 135 -4.91 13.11 12.35
C LYS A 135 -3.46 12.88 11.87
N ASN A 136 -2.82 11.81 12.31
CA ASN A 136 -1.43 11.52 11.94
C ASN A 136 -1.33 11.04 10.48
N ILE A 137 -2.30 10.24 10.01
CA ILE A 137 -2.39 9.87 8.59
C ILE A 137 -2.64 11.11 7.73
N ILE A 138 -3.55 11.99 8.13
CA ILE A 138 -3.87 13.22 7.38
C ILE A 138 -2.62 14.09 7.24
N LYS A 139 -1.92 14.37 8.35
CA LYS A 139 -0.68 15.14 8.36
C LYS A 139 0.42 14.49 7.50
N TRP A 140 0.59 13.16 7.62
CA TRP A 140 1.55 12.43 6.83
C TRP A 140 1.19 12.46 5.33
N LYS A 141 -0.09 12.31 4.98
CA LYS A 141 -0.56 12.38 3.60
C LYS A 141 -0.25 13.74 2.97
N GLU A 142 -0.48 14.84 3.69
CA GLU A 142 -0.12 16.19 3.24
C GLU A 142 1.38 16.30 2.96
N LEU A 143 2.23 15.80 3.87
CA LEU A 143 3.68 15.78 3.70
C LEU A 143 4.11 14.98 2.45
N VAL A 144 3.53 13.79 2.24
CA VAL A 144 3.89 12.94 1.09
C VAL A 144 3.34 13.51 -0.21
N SER A 145 2.13 14.06 -0.23
CA SER A 145 1.51 14.69 -1.41
C SER A 145 2.28 15.90 -1.92
N SER A 146 3.06 16.57 -1.06
CA SER A 146 3.89 17.72 -1.47
C SER A 146 5.10 17.34 -2.33
N ARG A 147 5.43 16.05 -2.43
CA ARG A 147 6.57 15.55 -3.23
C ARG A 147 6.23 15.58 -4.73
N GLU A 148 7.20 15.94 -5.55
CA GLU A 148 7.02 15.95 -7.01
C GLU A 148 6.58 14.58 -7.56
N SER A 149 7.10 13.49 -6.98
CA SER A 149 6.72 12.12 -7.37
C SER A 149 5.26 11.77 -7.06
N ALA A 150 4.61 12.46 -6.13
CA ALA A 150 3.19 12.23 -5.82
C ALA A 150 2.25 12.94 -6.81
N LYS A 151 2.71 13.99 -7.47
CA LYS A 151 1.91 14.80 -8.42
C LYS A 151 1.63 14.09 -9.76
N VAL A 152 2.30 12.96 -10.02
CA VAL A 152 2.10 12.17 -11.25
C VAL A 152 0.66 11.67 -11.39
N PHE A 153 -0.10 11.58 -10.29
CA PHE A 153 -1.49 11.14 -10.28
C PHE A 153 -2.52 12.28 -10.43
N GLU A 154 -2.05 13.54 -10.53
CA GLU A 154 -2.94 14.70 -10.65
C GLU A 154 -3.24 15.10 -12.12
N ASN A 155 -2.77 14.32 -13.11
CA ASN A 155 -2.95 14.55 -14.55
C ASN A 155 -3.91 13.56 -15.18
#